data_8817a736fd94d5a386443c766226968e
#
_entry.id   8817a736fd94d5a386443c766226968e
#
_cell.length_a   1.000
_cell.length_b   1.000
_cell.length_c   1.000
_cell.angle_alpha   90.00
_cell.angle_beta   90.00
_cell.angle_gamma   90.00
#
_symmetry.space_group_name_H-M   'P 1'
#
loop_
_entity.id
_entity.type
_entity.pdbx_description
1 polymer ?
#
loop_
_entity_poly.entity_id
_entity_poly.type
_entity_poly.pdbx_seq_one_letter_code
_entity_poly.pdbx_strand_id
1 'polypeptide(L)'
;MSRLDKLIEKLCPDGAEFLTLQECTQKVKNIKWKSYSGNDKKYIDLSSVDRDLHCIMETQNINSDSAPSRAQQIVQTDDILLGTTRPMLKRYCMIPETYDNEICSTGFCVLRANTEIVLPKWIYHNIATTDFFAYVEQNQKGASYPAISDASVKAFSLPVPPLEVQREIVHILDSFTLLTAELTAELTARKKQYEFYRNKLLTFDNNVKIVPLADIADIGTGSSNTNEGLEEGKYPFYVRSQEPLRKNEYEYDETAIITAGDGVGVGKVFHYVEGKYALHQRAYRIHINTPDVLPRYYFHYMRSAFLSYIQKTMFQGSVASIRRPMLNQFPVPVPTLDVQKRLVNVLDNFEAICTDLNIGLPAEIEARQKQYEYYRDLLLTFAETGSTLMTDRQTDRQTDRQTDRQTDRQTDRQTDRQTDRQS
;
A
#
# COMPACT_ATOMS: atom_id res chain seq x y z
N MET A 1 -28.77 10.85 18.30
CA MET A 1 -27.82 10.39 19.33
C MET A 1 -27.43 8.95 18.99
N SER A 2 -26.16 8.71 18.70
CA SER A 2 -25.67 7.36 18.40
C SER A 2 -25.69 6.46 19.64
N ARG A 3 -25.46 5.15 19.47
CA ARG A 3 -25.30 4.23 20.60
C ARG A 3 -24.09 4.62 21.44
N LEU A 4 -23.00 5.02 20.79
CA LEU A 4 -21.78 5.47 21.43
C LEU A 4 -22.01 6.71 22.30
N ASP A 5 -22.72 7.74 21.77
CA ASP A 5 -23.01 8.96 22.53
C ASP A 5 -23.75 8.67 23.83
N LYS A 6 -24.76 7.77 23.78
CA LYS A 6 -25.53 7.36 24.96
C LYS A 6 -24.66 6.60 25.98
N LEU A 7 -23.69 5.81 25.52
CA LEU A 7 -22.76 5.10 26.39
C LEU A 7 -21.80 6.07 27.08
N ILE A 8 -21.23 7.03 26.34
CA ILE A 8 -20.32 8.04 26.88
C ILE A 8 -21.04 8.92 27.91
N GLU A 9 -22.22 9.47 27.56
CA GLU A 9 -23.02 10.30 28.46
C GLU A 9 -23.37 9.56 29.77
N LYS A 10 -23.63 8.26 29.69
CA LYS A 10 -24.01 7.45 30.86
C LYS A 10 -22.82 7.00 31.70
N LEU A 11 -21.70 6.60 31.10
CA LEU A 11 -20.61 5.88 31.76
C LEU A 11 -19.36 6.73 32.00
N CYS A 12 -19.15 7.78 31.22
CA CYS A 12 -18.01 8.68 31.34
C CYS A 12 -18.34 10.13 30.92
N PRO A 13 -19.36 10.77 31.56
CA PRO A 13 -19.80 12.12 31.20
C PRO A 13 -18.70 13.17 31.38
N ASP A 14 -17.77 12.94 32.30
CA ASP A 14 -16.65 13.83 32.60
C ASP A 14 -15.34 13.44 31.88
N GLY A 15 -15.43 12.58 30.84
CA GLY A 15 -14.28 12.02 30.15
C GLY A 15 -13.81 10.69 30.70
N ALA A 16 -12.64 10.21 30.28
CA ALA A 16 -12.04 8.96 30.72
C ALA A 16 -10.82 9.20 31.62
N GLU A 17 -10.56 8.27 32.52
CA GLU A 17 -9.33 8.24 33.28
C GLU A 17 -8.15 7.94 32.34
N PHE A 18 -7.01 8.62 32.57
CA PHE A 18 -5.78 8.38 31.83
C PHE A 18 -4.86 7.46 32.62
N LEU A 19 -4.50 6.33 32.02
CA LEU A 19 -3.55 5.37 32.59
C LEU A 19 -2.35 5.22 31.65
N THR A 20 -1.19 4.92 32.22
CA THR A 20 0.00 4.59 31.42
C THR A 20 -0.14 3.19 30.81
N LEU A 21 0.54 2.95 29.66
CA LEU A 21 0.64 1.59 29.10
C LEU A 21 1.25 0.60 30.10
N GLN A 22 2.07 1.08 31.06
CA GLN A 22 2.60 0.24 32.15
C GLN A 22 1.49 -0.28 33.08
N GLU A 23 0.51 0.56 33.41
CA GLU A 23 -0.64 0.20 34.23
C GLU A 23 -1.65 -0.68 33.48
N CYS A 24 -1.75 -0.45 32.17
CA CYS A 24 -2.63 -1.20 31.26
C CYS A 24 -2.10 -2.57 30.85
N THR A 25 -0.81 -2.90 31.12
CA THR A 25 -0.19 -4.11 30.55
C THR A 25 0.43 -5.01 31.60
N GLN A 26 0.43 -6.31 31.29
CA GLN A 26 1.03 -7.37 32.12
C GLN A 26 2.50 -7.61 31.71
N LYS A 27 3.25 -8.28 32.60
CA LYS A 27 4.63 -8.69 32.31
C LYS A 27 4.67 -9.86 31.33
N VAL A 28 5.58 -9.79 30.38
CA VAL A 28 5.87 -10.83 29.40
C VAL A 28 7.00 -11.73 29.92
N LYS A 29 6.90 -13.04 29.66
CA LYS A 29 7.92 -14.02 30.04
C LYS A 29 8.91 -14.22 28.91
N ASN A 30 10.17 -14.43 29.27
CA ASN A 30 11.21 -14.81 28.30
C ASN A 30 11.42 -16.33 28.29
N ILE A 31 11.74 -16.88 27.12
CA ILE A 31 12.16 -18.27 26.96
C ILE A 31 13.59 -18.43 27.50
N LYS A 32 13.85 -19.58 28.09
CA LYS A 32 15.20 -19.98 28.52
C LYS A 32 15.71 -21.08 27.57
N TRP A 33 16.31 -20.71 26.45
CA TRP A 33 16.77 -21.64 25.44
C TRP A 33 17.65 -22.77 25.97
N LYS A 34 18.55 -22.48 26.92
CA LYS A 34 19.44 -23.48 27.54
C LYS A 34 18.70 -24.65 28.21
N SER A 35 17.48 -24.45 28.64
CA SER A 35 16.64 -25.45 29.32
C SER A 35 15.38 -25.80 28.50
N TYR A 36 15.27 -25.30 27.28
CA TYR A 36 14.13 -25.56 26.41
C TYR A 36 14.37 -26.85 25.63
N SER A 37 13.47 -27.81 25.78
CA SER A 37 13.49 -29.12 25.11
C SER A 37 12.22 -29.36 24.26
N GLY A 38 11.47 -28.30 23.96
CA GLY A 38 10.25 -28.40 23.15
C GLY A 38 10.50 -28.36 21.65
N ASN A 39 9.42 -28.31 20.90
CA ASN A 39 9.44 -28.20 19.44
C ASN A 39 10.07 -26.89 18.96
N ASP A 40 10.44 -26.84 17.68
CA ASP A 40 10.84 -25.59 17.01
C ASP A 40 9.79 -24.52 17.20
N LYS A 41 10.24 -23.26 17.30
CA LYS A 41 9.42 -22.08 17.47
C LYS A 41 9.51 -21.19 16.25
N LYS A 42 8.40 -20.56 15.87
CA LYS A 42 8.41 -19.46 14.90
C LYS A 42 9.03 -18.23 15.55
N TYR A 43 9.93 -17.59 14.83
CA TYR A 43 10.60 -16.37 15.27
C TYR A 43 10.11 -15.15 14.51
N ILE A 44 9.50 -14.23 15.24
CA ILE A 44 9.03 -12.94 14.73
C ILE A 44 10.14 -11.92 14.95
N ASP A 45 10.88 -11.59 13.87
CA ASP A 45 11.86 -10.51 13.88
C ASP A 45 11.23 -9.19 13.41
N LEU A 46 11.93 -8.07 13.57
CA LEU A 46 11.45 -6.76 13.10
C LEU A 46 11.14 -6.74 11.61
N SER A 47 11.93 -7.46 10.81
CA SER A 47 11.68 -7.61 9.37
C SER A 47 10.45 -8.44 9.03
N SER A 48 9.98 -9.28 9.94
CA SER A 48 8.78 -10.11 9.75
C SER A 48 7.48 -9.34 9.90
N VAL A 49 7.50 -8.12 10.41
CA VAL A 49 6.30 -7.28 10.54
C VAL A 49 6.27 -6.24 9.44
N ASP A 50 5.24 -6.33 8.59
CA ASP A 50 4.99 -5.34 7.54
C ASP A 50 4.54 -4.02 8.16
N ARG A 51 5.11 -2.91 7.68
CA ARG A 51 4.87 -1.56 8.21
C ARG A 51 3.60 -0.90 7.67
N ASP A 52 3.11 -1.38 6.52
CA ASP A 52 1.96 -0.79 5.83
C ASP A 52 0.69 -1.62 6.11
N LEU A 53 0.83 -2.96 6.18
CA LEU A 53 -0.25 -3.89 6.47
C LEU A 53 -0.40 -4.20 7.97
N HIS A 54 0.60 -3.86 8.78
CA HIS A 54 0.63 -4.13 10.23
C HIS A 54 0.33 -5.59 10.59
N CYS A 55 0.88 -6.52 9.81
CA CYS A 55 0.70 -7.96 10.00
C CYS A 55 2.05 -8.70 9.95
N ILE A 56 2.04 -9.94 10.44
CA ILE A 56 3.21 -10.81 10.39
C ILE A 56 3.27 -11.47 9.00
N MET A 57 4.39 -11.29 8.33
CA MET A 57 4.73 -11.92 7.05
C MET A 57 5.46 -13.24 7.28
N GLU A 58 6.50 -13.52 6.49
CA GLU A 58 7.31 -14.73 6.65
C GLU A 58 8.12 -14.72 7.94
N THR A 59 8.14 -15.86 8.63
CA THR A 59 8.91 -16.09 9.84
C THR A 59 9.82 -17.32 9.69
N GLN A 60 10.90 -17.33 10.45
CA GLN A 60 11.84 -18.47 10.48
C GLN A 60 11.49 -19.39 11.66
N ASN A 61 11.69 -20.70 11.47
CA ASN A 61 11.66 -21.65 12.58
C ASN A 61 13.03 -21.68 13.27
N ILE A 62 13.02 -21.64 14.59
CA ILE A 62 14.21 -21.64 15.43
C ILE A 62 14.07 -22.65 16.57
N ASN A 63 15.21 -23.11 17.08
CA ASN A 63 15.32 -23.99 18.25
C ASN A 63 16.49 -23.57 19.16
N SER A 64 16.80 -24.35 20.17
CA SER A 64 17.89 -24.06 21.12
C SER A 64 19.25 -23.80 20.45
N ASP A 65 19.52 -24.46 19.31
CA ASP A 65 20.81 -24.39 18.63
C ASP A 65 20.90 -23.24 17.59
N SER A 66 19.74 -22.84 17.03
CA SER A 66 19.66 -21.85 15.96
C SER A 66 19.10 -20.50 16.41
N ALA A 67 18.62 -20.39 17.67
CA ALA A 67 17.95 -19.18 18.15
C ALA A 67 18.89 -17.97 18.19
N PRO A 68 18.58 -16.87 17.47
CA PRO A 68 19.29 -15.60 17.62
C PRO A 68 19.26 -15.10 19.07
N SER A 69 20.29 -14.36 19.47
CA SER A 69 20.40 -13.81 20.85
C SER A 69 19.21 -12.92 21.24
N ARG A 70 18.55 -12.31 20.27
CA ARG A 70 17.36 -11.48 20.46
C ARG A 70 16.04 -12.25 20.52
N ALA A 71 16.01 -13.54 20.18
CA ALA A 71 14.81 -14.37 20.23
C ALA A 71 14.51 -14.79 21.66
N GLN A 72 13.83 -13.96 22.42
CA GLN A 72 13.67 -14.15 23.87
C GLN A 72 12.24 -14.08 24.38
N GLN A 73 11.39 -13.21 23.83
CA GLN A 73 10.09 -12.90 24.39
C GLN A 73 9.02 -13.88 23.89
N ILE A 74 8.29 -14.51 24.81
CA ILE A 74 7.18 -15.41 24.51
C ILE A 74 5.92 -14.57 24.28
N VAL A 75 5.38 -14.61 23.07
CA VAL A 75 4.13 -13.92 22.73
C VAL A 75 2.92 -14.79 22.95
N GLN A 76 1.77 -14.17 23.15
CA GLN A 76 0.46 -14.82 23.25
C GLN A 76 -0.50 -14.16 22.26
N THR A 77 -1.57 -14.87 21.93
CA THR A 77 -2.67 -14.31 21.15
C THR A 77 -3.12 -12.96 21.71
N ASP A 78 -3.39 -12.01 20.84
CA ASP A 78 -3.80 -10.63 21.18
C ASP A 78 -2.70 -9.76 21.85
N ASP A 79 -1.47 -10.23 22.02
CA ASP A 79 -0.36 -9.34 22.36
C ASP A 79 -0.12 -8.34 21.22
N ILE A 80 0.23 -7.11 21.56
CA ILE A 80 0.60 -6.10 20.60
C ILE A 80 2.13 -5.98 20.57
N LEU A 81 2.73 -6.11 19.39
CA LEU A 81 4.14 -5.85 19.16
C LEU A 81 4.35 -4.45 18.63
N LEU A 82 5.26 -3.69 19.26
CA LEU A 82 5.72 -2.40 18.75
C LEU A 82 7.22 -2.44 18.55
N GLY A 83 7.69 -2.21 17.31
CA GLY A 83 9.11 -2.14 16.99
C GLY A 83 9.79 -0.95 17.67
N THR A 84 10.77 -1.21 18.52
CA THR A 84 11.46 -0.20 19.33
C THR A 84 12.73 0.34 18.64
N THR A 85 13.24 -0.34 17.61
CA THR A 85 14.36 0.11 16.77
C THR A 85 13.80 0.77 15.52
N ARG A 86 14.23 2.01 15.22
CA ARG A 86 13.68 2.87 14.18
C ARG A 86 12.14 2.94 14.27
N PRO A 87 11.59 3.37 15.42
CA PRO A 87 10.17 3.24 15.72
C PRO A 87 9.30 4.04 14.75
N MET A 88 9.83 5.10 14.13
CA MET A 88 9.12 5.90 13.11
C MET A 88 8.89 5.13 11.79
N LEU A 89 9.42 3.92 11.63
CA LEU A 89 8.99 2.99 10.58
C LEU A 89 7.62 2.36 10.87
N LYS A 90 7.02 2.66 12.03
CA LYS A 90 5.66 2.26 12.43
C LYS A 90 5.41 0.75 12.31
N ARG A 91 6.39 -0.08 12.68
CA ARG A 91 6.23 -1.53 12.70
C ARG A 91 5.53 -1.96 13.97
N TYR A 92 4.25 -2.21 13.88
CA TYR A 92 3.45 -2.77 14.97
C TYR A 92 2.43 -3.76 14.39
N CYS A 93 2.05 -4.74 15.19
CA CYS A 93 1.02 -5.72 14.82
C CYS A 93 0.38 -6.32 16.07
N MET A 94 -0.77 -6.95 15.91
CA MET A 94 -1.38 -7.81 16.90
C MET A 94 -1.04 -9.27 16.60
N ILE A 95 -0.77 -10.08 17.63
CA ILE A 95 -0.42 -11.49 17.51
C ILE A 95 -1.70 -12.30 17.22
N PRO A 96 -1.81 -12.95 16.06
CA PRO A 96 -2.91 -13.86 15.78
C PRO A 96 -2.72 -15.22 16.48
N GLU A 97 -3.78 -16.00 16.61
CA GLU A 97 -3.79 -17.33 17.26
C GLU A 97 -2.72 -18.29 16.69
N THR A 98 -2.41 -18.18 15.39
CA THR A 98 -1.40 -18.99 14.72
C THR A 98 0.03 -18.79 15.21
N TYR A 99 0.26 -17.75 16.02
CA TYR A 99 1.53 -17.41 16.67
C TYR A 99 1.45 -17.45 18.20
N ASP A 100 0.41 -18.08 18.76
CA ASP A 100 0.31 -18.22 20.22
C ASP A 100 1.48 -19.02 20.77
N ASN A 101 2.07 -18.56 21.88
CA ASN A 101 3.25 -19.13 22.52
C ASN A 101 4.52 -19.23 21.63
N GLU A 102 4.59 -18.46 20.55
CA GLU A 102 5.78 -18.35 19.72
C GLU A 102 6.74 -17.27 20.28
N ILE A 103 7.84 -16.99 19.57
CA ILE A 103 8.92 -16.15 20.05
C ILE A 103 9.05 -14.88 19.20
N CYS A 104 9.16 -13.72 19.85
CA CYS A 104 9.54 -12.50 19.17
C CYS A 104 10.90 -11.94 19.63
N SER A 105 11.44 -11.06 18.80
CA SER A 105 12.69 -10.33 19.04
C SER A 105 12.56 -9.34 20.20
N THR A 106 13.61 -9.19 21.00
CA THR A 106 13.76 -8.07 21.96
C THR A 106 13.84 -6.70 21.30
N GLY A 107 13.77 -6.62 19.96
CA GLY A 107 13.56 -5.39 19.22
C GLY A 107 12.11 -4.90 19.24
N PHE A 108 11.19 -5.68 19.82
CA PHE A 108 9.82 -5.28 20.08
C PHE A 108 9.59 -5.01 21.55
N CYS A 109 8.84 -3.95 21.86
CA CYS A 109 8.09 -3.84 23.11
C CYS A 109 6.80 -4.64 22.96
N VAL A 110 6.61 -5.65 23.82
CA VAL A 110 5.39 -6.47 23.85
C VAL A 110 4.42 -5.85 24.84
N LEU A 111 3.23 -5.48 24.37
CA LEU A 111 2.15 -4.91 25.16
C LEU A 111 1.05 -5.97 25.32
N ARG A 112 1.07 -6.69 26.42
CA ARG A 112 0.04 -7.67 26.82
C ARG A 112 -1.01 -6.98 27.66
N ALA A 113 -2.22 -6.85 27.16
CA ALA A 113 -3.29 -6.15 27.84
C ALA A 113 -3.67 -6.82 29.18
N ASN A 114 -3.92 -6.00 30.21
CA ASN A 114 -4.69 -6.42 31.36
C ASN A 114 -6.18 -6.32 31.01
N THR A 115 -6.76 -7.43 30.59
CA THR A 115 -8.13 -7.49 30.05
C THR A 115 -9.24 -7.20 31.09
N GLU A 116 -8.90 -7.04 32.36
CA GLU A 116 -9.82 -6.57 33.36
C GLU A 116 -10.14 -5.08 33.24
N ILE A 117 -9.22 -4.29 32.65
CA ILE A 117 -9.34 -2.83 32.54
C ILE A 117 -9.26 -2.33 31.10
N VAL A 118 -8.55 -3.03 30.20
CA VAL A 118 -8.32 -2.57 28.83
C VAL A 118 -8.41 -3.70 27.82
N LEU A 119 -9.07 -3.45 26.69
CA LEU A 119 -9.09 -4.40 25.57
C LEU A 119 -7.76 -4.38 24.79
N PRO A 120 -7.23 -5.52 24.30
CA PRO A 120 -6.06 -5.54 23.45
C PRO A 120 -6.18 -4.60 22.26
N LYS A 121 -7.30 -4.63 21.55
CA LYS A 121 -7.57 -3.73 20.41
C LYS A 121 -7.67 -2.26 20.79
N TRP A 122 -8.05 -1.94 22.02
CA TRP A 122 -8.00 -0.57 22.53
C TRP A 122 -6.56 -0.05 22.56
N ILE A 123 -5.63 -0.84 23.10
CA ILE A 123 -4.19 -0.52 23.08
C ILE A 123 -3.72 -0.40 21.62
N TYR A 124 -4.08 -1.37 20.77
CA TYR A 124 -3.69 -1.38 19.37
C TYR A 124 -4.07 -0.09 18.64
N HIS A 125 -5.31 0.37 18.76
CA HIS A 125 -5.77 1.60 18.12
C HIS A 125 -5.10 2.85 18.72
N ASN A 126 -4.87 2.88 20.03
CA ASN A 126 -4.21 4.02 20.69
C ASN A 126 -2.74 4.17 20.27
N ILE A 127 -1.98 3.08 20.16
CA ILE A 127 -0.59 3.16 19.66
C ILE A 127 -0.48 3.45 18.15
N ALA A 128 -1.57 3.40 17.43
CA ALA A 128 -1.62 3.77 16.03
C ALA A 128 -1.85 5.27 15.81
N THR A 129 -2.20 6.04 16.87
CA THR A 129 -2.54 7.46 16.77
C THR A 129 -1.35 8.33 16.40
N THR A 130 -1.66 9.50 15.85
CA THR A 130 -0.67 10.54 15.55
C THR A 130 0.02 11.02 16.83
N ASP A 131 -0.71 11.16 17.92
CA ASP A 131 -0.18 11.62 19.21
C ASP A 131 0.80 10.64 19.83
N PHE A 132 0.50 9.32 19.74
CA PHE A 132 1.44 8.30 20.17
C PHE A 132 2.75 8.38 19.38
N PHE A 133 2.71 8.51 18.06
CA PHE A 133 3.94 8.59 17.27
C PHE A 133 4.67 9.92 17.44
N ALA A 134 4.00 11.02 17.71
CA ALA A 134 4.63 12.29 18.13
C ALA A 134 5.36 12.12 19.48
N TYR A 135 4.75 11.42 20.46
CA TYR A 135 5.40 11.06 21.70
C TYR A 135 6.63 10.17 21.48
N VAL A 136 6.53 9.15 20.62
CA VAL A 136 7.64 8.25 20.27
C VAL A 136 8.79 9.03 19.64
N GLU A 137 8.51 9.94 18.72
CA GLU A 137 9.51 10.79 18.06
C GLU A 137 10.31 11.65 19.05
N GLN A 138 9.61 12.23 20.02
CA GLN A 138 10.23 13.05 21.09
C GLN A 138 11.08 12.24 22.09
N ASN A 139 10.74 10.95 22.31
CA ASN A 139 11.36 10.10 23.31
C ASN A 139 12.37 9.09 22.75
N GLN A 140 12.50 8.97 21.42
CA GLN A 140 13.53 8.13 20.81
C GLN A 140 14.93 8.75 20.95
N LYS A 141 15.96 7.91 20.98
CA LYS A 141 17.36 8.31 21.13
C LYS A 141 18.22 7.71 20.01
N GLY A 142 19.24 8.43 19.58
CA GLY A 142 20.20 8.01 18.55
C GLY A 142 19.95 8.67 17.20
N ALA A 143 21.00 9.20 16.56
CA ALA A 143 20.90 9.92 15.29
C ALA A 143 20.76 8.99 14.08
N SER A 144 21.65 7.98 13.94
CA SER A 144 21.66 7.08 12.76
C SER A 144 20.74 5.86 12.92
N TYR A 145 20.57 5.39 14.15
CA TYR A 145 19.72 4.26 14.52
C TYR A 145 18.85 4.62 15.72
N PRO A 146 17.83 5.47 15.51
CA PRO A 146 16.97 5.88 16.61
C PRO A 146 16.27 4.67 17.22
N ALA A 147 16.16 4.65 18.54
CA ALA A 147 15.46 3.62 19.29
C ALA A 147 14.75 4.23 20.51
N ILE A 148 13.65 3.60 20.91
CA ILE A 148 12.91 3.96 22.12
C ILE A 148 12.98 2.79 23.11
N SER A 149 13.11 3.06 24.40
CA SER A 149 13.11 2.00 25.42
C SER A 149 11.68 1.52 25.72
N ASP A 150 11.55 0.24 26.12
CA ASP A 150 10.26 -0.31 26.59
C ASP A 150 9.68 0.52 27.74
N ALA A 151 10.51 1.00 28.64
CA ALA A 151 10.09 1.87 29.73
C ALA A 151 9.50 3.19 29.22
N SER A 152 10.11 3.79 28.20
CA SER A 152 9.58 5.02 27.58
C SER A 152 8.28 4.75 26.82
N VAL A 153 8.17 3.64 26.10
CA VAL A 153 6.90 3.23 25.45
C VAL A 153 5.80 3.06 26.51
N LYS A 154 6.10 2.33 27.58
CA LYS A 154 5.13 2.03 28.64
C LYS A 154 4.77 3.23 29.51
N ALA A 155 5.53 4.31 29.47
CA ALA A 155 5.20 5.56 30.14
C ALA A 155 4.19 6.43 29.37
N PHE A 156 3.86 6.07 28.11
CA PHE A 156 2.80 6.76 27.37
C PHE A 156 1.46 6.57 28.09
N SER A 157 0.73 7.68 28.27
CA SER A 157 -0.58 7.71 28.91
C SER A 157 -1.68 7.72 27.85
N LEU A 158 -2.70 6.88 28.04
CA LEU A 158 -3.84 6.76 27.14
C LEU A 158 -5.15 6.81 27.94
N PRO A 159 -6.25 7.26 27.33
CA PRO A 159 -7.55 7.23 27.98
C PRO A 159 -8.05 5.79 28.13
N VAL A 160 -8.62 5.47 29.29
CA VAL A 160 -9.16 4.13 29.58
C VAL A 160 -10.62 4.28 30.08
N PRO A 161 -11.58 4.47 29.16
CA PRO A 161 -12.99 4.49 29.52
C PRO A 161 -13.46 3.09 29.93
N PRO A 162 -14.67 2.96 30.51
CA PRO A 162 -15.27 1.66 30.82
C PRO A 162 -15.28 0.71 29.63
N LEU A 163 -15.12 -0.59 29.86
CA LEU A 163 -14.98 -1.62 28.83
C LEU A 163 -16.11 -1.62 27.80
N GLU A 164 -17.32 -1.21 28.17
CA GLU A 164 -18.47 -1.09 27.27
C GLU A 164 -18.23 0.00 26.20
N VAL A 165 -17.65 1.13 26.58
CA VAL A 165 -17.29 2.22 25.68
C VAL A 165 -16.13 1.79 24.78
N GLN A 166 -15.10 1.15 25.37
CA GLN A 166 -13.99 0.59 24.58
C GLN A 166 -14.50 -0.38 23.52
N ARG A 167 -15.41 -1.32 23.87
CA ARG A 167 -15.98 -2.29 22.92
C ARG A 167 -16.71 -1.61 21.77
N GLU A 168 -17.49 -0.59 22.03
CA GLU A 168 -18.26 0.10 20.99
C GLU A 168 -17.31 0.87 20.03
N ILE A 169 -16.32 1.58 20.57
CA ILE A 169 -15.33 2.30 19.74
C ILE A 169 -14.47 1.32 18.94
N VAL A 170 -13.98 0.26 19.58
CA VAL A 170 -13.22 -0.80 18.89
C VAL A 170 -14.04 -1.43 17.77
N HIS A 171 -15.32 -1.72 18.00
CA HIS A 171 -16.22 -2.27 16.97
C HIS A 171 -16.33 -1.34 15.76
N ILE A 172 -16.45 -0.03 15.99
CA ILE A 172 -16.49 0.95 14.90
C ILE A 172 -15.16 0.96 14.14
N LEU A 173 -14.03 1.05 14.84
CA LEU A 173 -12.70 1.09 14.23
C LEU A 173 -12.35 -0.20 13.49
N ASP A 174 -12.71 -1.36 14.04
CA ASP A 174 -12.51 -2.66 13.40
C ASP A 174 -13.28 -2.79 12.07
N SER A 175 -14.45 -2.15 11.97
CA SER A 175 -15.20 -2.17 10.71
C SER A 175 -14.45 -1.49 9.56
N PHE A 176 -13.69 -0.43 9.83
CA PHE A 176 -12.83 0.23 8.83
C PHE A 176 -11.63 -0.63 8.45
N THR A 177 -10.95 -1.24 9.44
CA THR A 177 -9.78 -2.08 9.17
C THR A 177 -10.15 -3.35 8.43
N LEU A 178 -11.30 -3.97 8.74
CA LEU A 178 -11.81 -5.13 8.03
C LEU A 178 -12.09 -4.79 6.56
N LEU A 179 -12.79 -3.68 6.28
CA LEU A 179 -13.08 -3.26 4.91
C LEU A 179 -11.79 -2.99 4.11
N THR A 180 -10.78 -2.37 4.73
CA THR A 180 -9.49 -2.13 4.07
C THR A 180 -8.78 -3.45 3.76
N ALA A 181 -8.82 -4.43 4.67
CA ALA A 181 -8.26 -5.76 4.45
C ALA A 181 -8.97 -6.51 3.32
N GLU A 182 -10.30 -6.46 3.25
CA GLU A 182 -11.09 -7.05 2.16
C GLU A 182 -10.75 -6.44 0.80
N LEU A 183 -10.66 -5.11 0.70
CA LEU A 183 -10.27 -4.41 -0.53
C LEU A 183 -8.84 -4.76 -0.96
N THR A 184 -7.92 -4.92 -0.02
CA THR A 184 -6.53 -5.33 -0.29
C THR A 184 -6.46 -6.77 -0.80
N ALA A 185 -7.25 -7.67 -0.22
CA ALA A 185 -7.37 -9.04 -0.70
C ALA A 185 -8.00 -9.09 -2.11
N GLU A 186 -9.02 -8.29 -2.36
CA GLU A 186 -9.63 -8.15 -3.68
C GLU A 186 -8.62 -7.62 -4.71
N LEU A 187 -7.86 -6.57 -4.39
CA LEU A 187 -6.82 -6.03 -5.27
C LEU A 187 -5.80 -7.11 -5.64
N THR A 188 -5.37 -7.91 -4.67
CA THR A 188 -4.44 -9.03 -4.89
C THR A 188 -5.03 -10.08 -5.81
N ALA A 189 -6.31 -10.45 -5.60
CA ALA A 189 -7.02 -11.39 -6.45
C ALA A 189 -7.20 -10.84 -7.88
N ARG A 190 -7.55 -9.55 -8.02
CA ARG A 190 -7.71 -8.87 -9.32
C ARG A 190 -6.40 -8.80 -10.09
N LYS A 191 -5.27 -8.51 -9.42
CA LYS A 191 -3.95 -8.53 -10.06
C LYS A 191 -3.60 -9.91 -10.62
N LYS A 192 -3.83 -10.98 -9.87
CA LYS A 192 -3.64 -12.36 -10.35
C LYS A 192 -4.58 -12.69 -11.52
N GLN A 193 -5.83 -12.28 -11.44
CA GLN A 193 -6.82 -12.45 -12.48
C GLN A 193 -6.41 -11.71 -13.77
N TYR A 194 -5.95 -10.45 -13.63
CA TYR A 194 -5.43 -9.66 -14.74
C TYR A 194 -4.25 -10.38 -15.44
N GLU A 195 -3.27 -10.84 -14.69
CA GLU A 195 -2.12 -11.57 -15.24
C GLU A 195 -2.54 -12.83 -16.01
N PHE A 196 -3.46 -13.60 -15.42
CA PHE A 196 -3.98 -14.80 -16.07
C PHE A 196 -4.70 -14.49 -17.39
N TYR A 197 -5.64 -13.54 -17.38
CA TYR A 197 -6.40 -13.20 -18.57
C TYR A 197 -5.54 -12.48 -19.61
N ARG A 198 -4.64 -11.59 -19.22
CA ARG A 198 -3.67 -10.97 -20.13
C ARG A 198 -2.89 -12.04 -20.90
N ASN A 199 -2.31 -13.00 -20.20
CA ASN A 199 -1.53 -14.06 -20.83
C ASN A 199 -2.40 -14.93 -21.74
N LYS A 200 -3.61 -15.29 -21.32
CA LYS A 200 -4.57 -16.10 -22.09
C LYS A 200 -5.06 -15.39 -23.34
N LEU A 201 -5.46 -14.12 -23.23
CA LEU A 201 -6.00 -13.31 -24.33
C LEU A 201 -4.94 -12.95 -25.38
N LEU A 202 -3.68 -12.87 -24.99
CA LEU A 202 -2.55 -12.56 -25.86
C LEU A 202 -1.82 -13.81 -26.37
N THR A 203 -2.36 -15.00 -26.15
CA THR A 203 -1.92 -16.26 -26.78
C THR A 203 -2.78 -16.52 -28.01
N PHE A 204 -2.15 -16.61 -29.16
CA PHE A 204 -2.83 -16.75 -30.45
C PHE A 204 -2.57 -18.14 -31.04
N ASP A 205 -3.56 -18.64 -31.78
CA ASP A 205 -3.45 -19.84 -32.60
C ASP A 205 -2.63 -19.59 -33.86
N ASN A 206 -2.27 -20.65 -34.59
CA ASN A 206 -1.43 -20.61 -35.82
C ASN A 206 -2.04 -19.79 -36.99
N ASN A 207 -3.26 -19.29 -36.86
CA ASN A 207 -3.95 -18.52 -37.89
C ASN A 207 -3.64 -17.02 -37.88
N VAL A 208 -2.91 -16.54 -36.85
CA VAL A 208 -2.51 -15.12 -36.78
C VAL A 208 -1.11 -14.95 -37.38
N LYS A 209 -0.97 -13.95 -38.21
CA LYS A 209 0.33 -13.59 -38.82
C LYS A 209 1.30 -13.19 -37.70
N ILE A 210 2.48 -13.82 -37.67
CA ILE A 210 3.57 -13.46 -36.75
C ILE A 210 4.67 -12.82 -37.56
N VAL A 211 5.15 -11.65 -37.11
CA VAL A 211 6.24 -10.91 -37.74
C VAL A 211 7.34 -10.59 -36.72
N PRO A 212 8.61 -10.46 -37.19
CA PRO A 212 9.67 -9.93 -36.33
C PRO A 212 9.37 -8.47 -35.92
N LEU A 213 9.77 -8.10 -34.72
CA LEU A 213 9.55 -6.72 -34.22
C LEU A 213 10.19 -5.66 -35.11
N ALA A 214 11.34 -5.96 -35.72
CA ALA A 214 12.01 -5.04 -36.64
C ALA A 214 11.19 -4.68 -37.89
N ASP A 215 10.21 -5.52 -38.27
CA ASP A 215 9.35 -5.26 -39.45
C ASP A 215 8.23 -4.24 -39.16
N ILE A 216 7.96 -3.97 -37.89
CA ILE A 216 6.81 -3.15 -37.44
C ILE A 216 7.21 -2.00 -36.51
N ALA A 217 8.49 -1.89 -36.16
CA ALA A 217 8.94 -0.88 -35.19
C ALA A 217 10.33 -0.35 -35.47
N ASP A 218 10.53 0.93 -35.20
CA ASP A 218 11.84 1.54 -35.06
C ASP A 218 12.35 1.36 -33.63
N ILE A 219 13.53 0.74 -33.49
CA ILE A 219 14.14 0.40 -32.20
C ILE A 219 15.38 1.24 -32.01
N GLY A 220 15.45 1.97 -30.88
CA GLY A 220 16.57 2.84 -30.53
C GLY A 220 16.88 2.83 -29.04
N THR A 221 17.93 3.55 -28.70
CA THR A 221 18.30 3.83 -27.29
C THR A 221 18.49 5.33 -27.13
N GLY A 222 18.42 5.82 -25.89
CA GLY A 222 18.77 7.21 -25.61
C GLY A 222 20.27 7.47 -25.59
N SER A 223 20.62 8.71 -25.30
CA SER A 223 22.01 9.19 -25.18
C SER A 223 22.42 9.54 -23.76
N SER A 224 21.45 9.70 -22.84
CA SER A 224 21.65 10.21 -21.48
C SER A 224 22.12 9.15 -20.49
N ASN A 225 22.82 9.59 -19.44
CA ASN A 225 23.22 8.75 -18.31
C ASN A 225 22.37 9.02 -17.07
N THR A 226 22.29 8.07 -16.14
CA THR A 226 21.47 8.18 -14.91
C THR A 226 21.83 9.38 -14.05
N ASN A 227 23.10 9.77 -13.99
CA ASN A 227 23.59 10.93 -13.22
C ASN A 227 23.12 12.30 -13.77
N GLU A 228 22.53 12.34 -14.97
CA GLU A 228 21.90 13.52 -15.54
C GLU A 228 20.44 13.68 -15.10
N GLY A 229 19.91 12.71 -14.39
CA GLY A 229 18.54 12.74 -13.85
C GLY A 229 18.41 13.69 -12.68
N LEU A 230 17.28 14.38 -12.62
CA LEU A 230 16.85 15.30 -11.58
C LEU A 230 15.66 14.70 -10.82
N GLU A 231 15.45 15.13 -9.59
CA GLU A 231 14.21 14.82 -8.85
C GLU A 231 13.02 15.61 -9.44
N GLU A 232 13.25 16.87 -9.84
CA GLU A 232 12.29 17.73 -10.51
C GLU A 232 12.79 18.17 -11.87
N GLY A 233 11.90 18.24 -12.88
CA GLY A 233 12.22 18.63 -14.24
C GLY A 233 10.98 18.64 -15.14
N LYS A 234 11.13 19.20 -16.35
CA LYS A 234 10.00 19.39 -17.28
C LYS A 234 9.50 18.09 -17.90
N TYR A 235 10.43 17.17 -18.24
CA TYR A 235 10.12 15.96 -19.00
C TYR A 235 10.49 14.71 -18.22
N PRO A 236 9.75 13.59 -18.39
CA PRO A 236 10.15 12.31 -17.81
C PRO A 236 11.47 11.84 -18.47
N PHE A 237 12.35 11.31 -17.65
CA PHE A 237 13.59 10.67 -18.08
C PHE A 237 13.55 9.19 -17.72
N TYR A 238 13.33 8.36 -18.74
CA TYR A 238 13.22 6.92 -18.56
C TYR A 238 14.61 6.28 -18.47
N VAL A 239 14.86 5.67 -17.36
CA VAL A 239 16.06 4.90 -17.05
C VAL A 239 15.75 3.40 -17.03
N ARG A 240 16.49 2.59 -16.27
CA ARG A 240 16.29 1.13 -16.19
C ARG A 240 15.39 0.70 -15.02
N SER A 241 14.88 1.67 -14.25
CA SER A 241 13.98 1.46 -13.11
C SER A 241 12.50 1.61 -13.50
N GLN A 242 11.61 1.15 -12.61
CA GLN A 242 10.18 1.32 -12.78
C GLN A 242 9.75 2.78 -12.62
N GLU A 243 10.42 3.53 -11.74
CA GLU A 243 10.17 4.95 -11.57
C GLU A 243 11.08 5.77 -12.48
N PRO A 244 10.52 6.64 -13.34
CA PRO A 244 11.31 7.54 -14.17
C PRO A 244 11.88 8.69 -13.33
N LEU A 245 13.05 9.16 -13.70
CA LEU A 245 13.61 10.42 -13.25
C LEU A 245 13.02 11.58 -14.04
N ARG A 246 13.52 12.79 -13.81
CA ARG A 246 13.12 13.99 -14.57
C ARG A 246 14.31 14.61 -15.26
N LYS A 247 14.05 15.38 -16.33
CA LYS A 247 15.07 16.15 -17.07
C LYS A 247 14.44 17.43 -17.64
N ASN A 248 15.23 18.46 -17.91
CA ASN A 248 14.75 19.70 -18.53
C ASN A 248 14.78 19.68 -20.05
N GLU A 249 15.44 18.70 -20.63
CA GLU A 249 15.57 18.46 -22.05
C GLU A 249 14.89 17.14 -22.43
N TYR A 250 14.40 17.01 -23.66
CA TYR A 250 13.85 15.78 -24.20
C TYR A 250 14.63 15.34 -25.44
N GLU A 251 14.65 14.05 -25.72
CA GLU A 251 15.30 13.46 -26.89
C GLU A 251 14.29 13.01 -27.93
N TYR A 252 13.09 12.62 -27.51
CA TYR A 252 12.03 12.06 -28.34
C TYR A 252 10.70 12.76 -28.08
N ASP A 253 9.86 12.84 -29.13
CA ASP A 253 8.47 13.33 -29.08
C ASP A 253 7.60 12.39 -29.92
N GLU A 254 7.15 11.29 -29.31
CA GLU A 254 6.46 10.19 -30.00
C GLU A 254 5.70 9.29 -29.05
N THR A 255 4.93 8.34 -29.60
CA THR A 255 4.41 7.20 -28.81
C THR A 255 5.41 6.06 -28.89
N ALA A 256 5.88 5.59 -27.73
CA ALA A 256 6.86 4.50 -27.66
C ALA A 256 6.63 3.58 -26.46
N ILE A 257 7.13 2.35 -26.58
CA ILE A 257 7.29 1.42 -25.46
C ILE A 257 8.76 1.43 -25.05
N ILE A 258 9.03 1.65 -23.75
CA ILE A 258 10.37 1.70 -23.21
C ILE A 258 10.60 0.46 -22.35
N THR A 259 11.77 -0.16 -22.47
CA THR A 259 12.19 -1.28 -21.65
C THR A 259 13.66 -1.19 -21.25
N ALA A 260 14.01 -1.76 -20.09
CA ALA A 260 15.39 -1.81 -19.62
C ALA A 260 16.24 -2.74 -20.51
N GLY A 261 17.40 -2.24 -20.95
CA GLY A 261 18.35 -3.01 -21.79
C GLY A 261 19.29 -3.88 -20.98
N ASP A 262 19.58 -3.56 -19.72
CA ASP A 262 20.43 -4.34 -18.82
C ASP A 262 19.95 -4.26 -17.36
N GLY A 263 20.50 -5.14 -16.53
CA GLY A 263 20.27 -5.17 -15.07
C GLY A 263 18.98 -5.89 -14.67
N VAL A 264 18.55 -5.67 -13.42
CA VAL A 264 17.41 -6.37 -12.80
C VAL A 264 16.05 -6.04 -13.43
N GLY A 265 15.98 -4.94 -14.16
CA GLY A 265 14.76 -4.47 -14.86
C GLY A 265 14.49 -5.16 -16.19
N VAL A 266 15.44 -5.95 -16.69
CA VAL A 266 15.32 -6.65 -17.98
C VAL A 266 14.12 -7.60 -17.99
N GLY A 267 13.22 -7.38 -18.96
CA GLY A 267 11.98 -8.15 -19.14
C GLY A 267 10.91 -7.89 -18.05
N LYS A 268 11.12 -6.92 -17.17
CA LYS A 268 10.21 -6.57 -16.08
C LYS A 268 9.78 -5.11 -16.12
N VAL A 269 10.66 -4.21 -16.55
CA VAL A 269 10.37 -2.78 -16.63
C VAL A 269 9.87 -2.44 -18.04
N PHE A 270 8.65 -1.90 -18.09
CA PHE A 270 8.01 -1.45 -19.31
C PHE A 270 7.25 -0.15 -19.05
N HIS A 271 7.44 0.86 -19.91
CA HIS A 271 6.68 2.09 -19.89
C HIS A 271 5.99 2.29 -21.25
N TYR A 272 4.76 2.74 -21.20
CA TYR A 272 4.04 3.26 -22.36
C TYR A 272 4.09 4.78 -22.30
N VAL A 273 4.63 5.42 -23.32
CA VAL A 273 4.92 6.85 -23.33
C VAL A 273 4.27 7.50 -24.52
N GLU A 274 3.68 8.67 -24.32
CA GLU A 274 3.18 9.55 -25.36
C GLU A 274 3.76 10.95 -25.17
N GLY A 275 4.32 11.52 -26.23
CA GLY A 275 4.88 12.87 -26.25
C GLY A 275 6.37 12.92 -25.88
N LYS A 276 6.78 13.99 -25.21
CA LYS A 276 8.20 14.36 -24.98
C LYS A 276 8.83 13.65 -23.81
N TYR A 277 9.96 12.99 -24.04
CA TYR A 277 10.73 12.30 -23.00
C TYR A 277 12.22 12.25 -23.31
N ALA A 278 13.04 12.07 -22.28
CA ALA A 278 14.46 11.72 -22.36
C ALA A 278 14.64 10.22 -22.07
N LEU A 279 15.71 9.63 -22.61
CA LEU A 279 15.95 8.20 -22.53
C LEU A 279 17.41 7.89 -22.17
N HIS A 280 17.58 6.90 -21.30
CA HIS A 280 18.90 6.41 -20.91
C HIS A 280 19.55 5.58 -22.05
N GLN A 281 20.88 5.71 -22.21
CA GLN A 281 21.64 5.00 -23.26
C GLN A 281 21.55 3.47 -23.20
N ARG A 282 21.12 2.89 -22.06
CA ARG A 282 20.92 1.43 -21.86
C ARG A 282 19.44 1.06 -21.67
N ALA A 283 18.52 1.93 -22.06
CA ALA A 283 17.12 1.62 -22.18
C ALA A 283 16.74 1.65 -23.66
N TYR A 284 15.91 0.71 -24.09
CA TYR A 284 15.42 0.67 -25.44
C TYR A 284 14.08 1.37 -25.54
N ARG A 285 13.91 2.18 -26.60
CA ARG A 285 12.63 2.63 -27.10
C ARG A 285 12.20 1.78 -28.28
N ILE A 286 10.93 1.51 -28.38
CA ILE A 286 10.28 0.76 -29.45
C ILE A 286 9.11 1.61 -29.94
N HIS A 287 9.28 2.24 -31.09
CA HIS A 287 8.28 3.06 -31.74
C HIS A 287 7.62 2.25 -32.85
N ILE A 288 6.33 1.95 -32.74
CA ILE A 288 5.56 1.23 -33.75
C ILE A 288 5.38 2.17 -34.95
N ASN A 289 5.85 1.74 -36.12
CA ASN A 289 5.91 2.54 -37.34
C ASN A 289 4.99 2.04 -38.47
N THR A 290 4.07 1.13 -38.13
CA THR A 290 3.08 0.58 -39.08
C THR A 290 1.65 0.87 -38.59
N PRO A 291 0.69 1.14 -39.49
CA PRO A 291 -0.71 1.31 -39.11
C PRO A 291 -1.42 0.02 -38.72
N ASP A 292 -0.81 -1.15 -39.01
CA ASP A 292 -1.41 -2.46 -38.77
C ASP A 292 -1.33 -2.90 -37.31
N VAL A 293 -0.51 -2.22 -36.48
CA VAL A 293 -0.28 -2.56 -35.08
C VAL A 293 -0.52 -1.35 -34.19
N LEU A 294 -1.45 -1.49 -33.24
CA LEU A 294 -1.67 -0.47 -32.22
C LEU A 294 -0.54 -0.50 -31.18
N PRO A 295 0.12 0.63 -30.87
CA PRO A 295 1.19 0.68 -29.88
C PRO A 295 0.74 0.16 -28.50
N ARG A 296 -0.50 0.46 -28.08
CA ARG A 296 -1.07 -0.01 -26.81
C ARG A 296 -1.31 -1.52 -26.77
N TYR A 297 -1.73 -2.14 -27.91
CA TYR A 297 -1.80 -3.59 -28.06
C TYR A 297 -0.42 -4.23 -27.89
N TYR A 298 0.59 -3.69 -28.59
CA TYR A 298 1.94 -4.20 -28.50
C TYR A 298 2.52 -4.06 -27.09
N PHE A 299 2.24 -2.98 -26.39
CA PHE A 299 2.62 -2.80 -24.98
C PHE A 299 2.11 -3.95 -24.08
N HIS A 300 0.84 -4.29 -24.18
CA HIS A 300 0.29 -5.43 -23.42
C HIS A 300 0.90 -6.77 -23.84
N TYR A 301 1.09 -6.98 -25.15
CA TYR A 301 1.71 -8.20 -25.65
C TYR A 301 3.16 -8.34 -25.15
N MET A 302 3.95 -7.29 -25.21
CA MET A 302 5.34 -7.31 -24.76
C MET A 302 5.42 -7.65 -23.26
N ARG A 303 4.59 -7.06 -22.43
CA ARG A 303 4.50 -7.38 -20.97
C ARG A 303 4.12 -8.84 -20.69
N SER A 304 3.40 -9.48 -21.58
CA SER A 304 3.01 -10.89 -21.45
C SER A 304 4.11 -11.86 -21.92
N ALA A 305 4.68 -11.62 -23.08
CA ALA A 305 5.48 -12.61 -23.79
C ALA A 305 7.00 -12.39 -23.68
N PHE A 306 7.45 -11.15 -23.43
CA PHE A 306 8.85 -10.79 -23.60
C PHE A 306 9.78 -11.46 -22.58
N LEU A 307 9.40 -11.55 -21.31
CA LEU A 307 10.23 -12.18 -20.29
C LEU A 307 10.51 -13.66 -20.63
N SER A 308 9.48 -14.41 -21.03
CA SER A 308 9.63 -15.82 -21.43
C SER A 308 10.47 -15.98 -22.69
N TYR A 309 10.40 -15.03 -23.62
CA TYR A 309 11.21 -15.02 -24.82
C TYR A 309 12.70 -14.80 -24.50
N ILE A 310 13.03 -13.78 -23.72
CA ILE A 310 14.43 -13.47 -23.38
C ILE A 310 15.05 -14.56 -22.51
N GLN A 311 14.31 -15.19 -21.61
CA GLN A 311 14.80 -16.32 -20.79
C GLN A 311 15.25 -17.51 -21.65
N LYS A 312 14.64 -17.73 -22.82
CA LYS A 312 15.01 -18.78 -23.76
C LYS A 312 16.20 -18.40 -24.65
N THR A 313 16.44 -17.10 -24.85
CA THR A 313 17.43 -16.58 -25.80
C THR A 313 18.67 -15.98 -25.15
N MET A 314 18.61 -15.74 -23.82
CA MET A 314 19.74 -15.17 -23.07
C MET A 314 20.84 -16.20 -22.80
N PHE A 315 22.08 -15.77 -22.98
CA PHE A 315 23.22 -16.46 -22.38
C PHE A 315 23.22 -16.27 -20.87
N GLN A 316 23.48 -17.35 -20.14
CA GLN A 316 23.66 -17.30 -18.69
C GLN A 316 24.97 -16.57 -18.35
N GLY A 317 24.88 -15.25 -18.16
CA GLY A 317 25.96 -14.40 -17.66
C GLY A 317 25.56 -13.76 -16.32
N SER A 318 26.51 -13.18 -15.62
CA SER A 318 26.32 -12.59 -14.29
C SER A 318 25.35 -11.39 -14.27
N VAL A 319 25.06 -10.78 -15.39
CA VAL A 319 24.10 -9.64 -15.51
C VAL A 319 23.19 -9.90 -16.72
N ALA A 320 21.87 -9.87 -16.49
CA ALA A 320 20.89 -9.96 -17.56
C ALA A 320 21.03 -8.74 -18.50
N SER A 321 21.16 -8.99 -19.81
CA SER A 321 21.21 -7.93 -20.81
C SER A 321 20.50 -8.33 -22.10
N ILE A 322 19.82 -7.37 -22.70
CA ILE A 322 19.18 -7.49 -24.01
C ILE A 322 20.08 -6.85 -25.06
N ARG A 323 20.24 -7.51 -26.19
CA ARG A 323 20.92 -6.97 -27.35
C ARG A 323 19.91 -6.65 -28.44
N ARG A 324 20.16 -5.62 -29.24
CA ARG A 324 19.28 -5.18 -30.34
C ARG A 324 18.85 -6.34 -31.26
N PRO A 325 19.71 -7.29 -31.68
CA PRO A 325 19.27 -8.43 -32.51
C PRO A 325 18.20 -9.29 -31.85
N MET A 326 18.21 -9.42 -30.50
CA MET A 326 17.16 -10.16 -29.77
C MET A 326 15.82 -9.44 -29.85
N LEU A 327 15.80 -8.11 -29.69
CA LEU A 327 14.59 -7.31 -29.89
C LEU A 327 14.10 -7.36 -31.32
N ASN A 328 14.99 -7.21 -32.29
CA ASN A 328 14.64 -7.25 -33.71
C ASN A 328 13.90 -8.52 -34.12
N GLN A 329 14.29 -9.66 -33.57
CA GLN A 329 13.70 -10.97 -33.87
C GLN A 329 12.55 -11.37 -32.92
N PHE A 330 12.16 -10.52 -31.97
CA PHE A 330 11.04 -10.82 -31.09
C PHE A 330 9.77 -11.05 -31.92
N PRO A 331 9.12 -12.23 -31.83
CA PRO A 331 7.96 -12.54 -32.65
C PRO A 331 6.72 -11.81 -32.12
N VAL A 332 6.06 -11.05 -32.98
CA VAL A 332 4.86 -10.29 -32.67
C VAL A 332 3.68 -10.81 -33.48
N PRO A 333 2.62 -11.31 -32.84
CA PRO A 333 1.39 -11.65 -33.53
C PRO A 333 0.64 -10.37 -33.93
N VAL A 334 0.14 -10.32 -35.17
CA VAL A 334 -0.60 -9.18 -35.69
C VAL A 334 -2.02 -9.63 -36.10
N PRO A 335 -2.94 -9.71 -35.14
CA PRO A 335 -4.34 -9.91 -35.44
C PRO A 335 -4.96 -8.67 -36.09
N THR A 336 -6.19 -8.76 -36.58
CA THR A 336 -6.87 -7.60 -37.18
C THR A 336 -7.00 -6.45 -36.17
N LEU A 337 -7.04 -5.21 -36.66
CA LEU A 337 -7.16 -4.02 -35.79
C LEU A 337 -8.37 -4.04 -34.89
N ASP A 338 -9.49 -4.65 -35.32
CA ASP A 338 -10.68 -4.79 -34.46
C ASP A 338 -10.43 -5.73 -33.27
N VAL A 339 -9.68 -6.81 -33.48
CA VAL A 339 -9.27 -7.71 -32.40
C VAL A 339 -8.31 -6.98 -31.47
N GLN A 340 -7.32 -6.26 -32.00
CA GLN A 340 -6.38 -5.47 -31.18
C GLN A 340 -7.13 -4.44 -30.32
N LYS A 341 -8.06 -3.66 -30.89
CA LYS A 341 -8.87 -2.67 -30.16
C LYS A 341 -9.68 -3.31 -29.01
N ARG A 342 -10.30 -4.48 -29.27
CA ARG A 342 -11.04 -5.21 -28.22
C ARG A 342 -10.12 -5.67 -27.09
N LEU A 343 -8.95 -6.21 -27.43
CA LEU A 343 -7.94 -6.63 -26.46
C LEU A 343 -7.46 -5.46 -25.60
N VAL A 344 -7.11 -4.34 -26.24
CA VAL A 344 -6.69 -3.10 -25.55
C VAL A 344 -7.77 -2.64 -24.58
N ASN A 345 -9.02 -2.52 -25.06
CA ASN A 345 -10.12 -2.05 -24.21
C ASN A 345 -10.34 -2.94 -22.97
N VAL A 346 -10.31 -4.26 -23.14
CA VAL A 346 -10.46 -5.20 -22.02
C VAL A 346 -9.27 -5.09 -21.04
N LEU A 347 -8.04 -5.07 -21.57
CA LEU A 347 -6.83 -5.08 -20.72
C LEU A 347 -6.62 -3.73 -20.03
N ASP A 348 -6.90 -2.61 -20.68
CA ASP A 348 -6.83 -1.28 -20.07
C ASP A 348 -7.85 -1.12 -18.94
N ASN A 349 -9.08 -1.61 -19.12
CA ASN A 349 -10.09 -1.58 -18.05
C ASN A 349 -9.66 -2.43 -16.84
N PHE A 350 -9.10 -3.62 -17.06
CA PHE A 350 -8.56 -4.43 -15.97
C PHE A 350 -7.36 -3.75 -15.29
N GLU A 351 -6.48 -3.16 -16.06
CA GLU A 351 -5.30 -2.46 -15.52
C GLU A 351 -5.74 -1.27 -14.66
N ALA A 352 -6.69 -0.46 -15.13
CA ALA A 352 -7.22 0.68 -14.40
C ALA A 352 -7.78 0.29 -13.02
N ILE A 353 -8.57 -0.79 -12.95
CA ILE A 353 -9.09 -1.29 -11.65
C ILE A 353 -7.95 -1.63 -10.68
N CYS A 354 -6.83 -2.17 -11.18
CA CYS A 354 -5.73 -2.66 -10.36
C CYS A 354 -4.66 -1.61 -10.02
N THR A 355 -4.57 -0.52 -10.79
CA THR A 355 -3.41 0.39 -10.72
C THR A 355 -3.77 1.86 -10.64
N ASP A 356 -5.00 2.25 -11.02
CA ASP A 356 -5.39 3.66 -11.01
C ASP A 356 -5.51 4.19 -9.59
N LEU A 357 -4.75 5.24 -9.28
CA LEU A 357 -4.71 5.89 -7.99
C LEU A 357 -5.84 6.92 -7.78
N ASN A 358 -6.68 7.15 -8.78
CA ASN A 358 -7.79 8.09 -8.67
C ASN A 358 -9.15 7.38 -8.61
N ILE A 359 -9.32 6.28 -9.37
CA ILE A 359 -10.62 5.59 -9.50
C ILE A 359 -10.54 4.07 -9.27
N GLY A 360 -9.32 3.50 -9.15
CA GLY A 360 -9.11 2.06 -8.97
C GLY A 360 -9.21 1.60 -7.51
N LEU A 361 -9.05 0.30 -7.29
CA LEU A 361 -8.98 -0.27 -5.94
C LEU A 361 -7.89 0.35 -5.05
N PRO A 362 -6.70 0.72 -5.57
CA PRO A 362 -5.70 1.43 -4.76
C PRO A 362 -6.20 2.77 -4.20
N ALA A 363 -6.95 3.54 -5.02
CA ALA A 363 -7.54 4.80 -4.57
C ALA A 363 -8.57 4.60 -3.45
N GLU A 364 -9.42 3.58 -3.58
CA GLU A 364 -10.41 3.22 -2.54
C GLU A 364 -9.70 2.81 -1.23
N ILE A 365 -8.66 1.97 -1.31
CA ILE A 365 -7.88 1.53 -0.15
C ILE A 365 -7.27 2.75 0.55
N GLU A 366 -6.61 3.65 -0.17
CA GLU A 366 -6.03 4.86 0.39
C GLU A 366 -7.08 5.76 1.05
N ALA A 367 -8.23 5.94 0.39
CA ALA A 367 -9.33 6.73 0.94
C ALA A 367 -9.87 6.12 2.25
N ARG A 368 -9.98 4.78 2.33
CA ARG A 368 -10.43 4.07 3.55
C ARG A 368 -9.40 4.15 4.67
N GLN A 369 -8.11 4.07 4.35
CA GLN A 369 -7.04 4.27 5.34
C GLN A 369 -7.09 5.68 5.94
N LYS A 370 -7.19 6.73 5.11
CA LYS A 370 -7.34 8.12 5.58
C LYS A 370 -8.61 8.31 6.43
N GLN A 371 -9.70 7.65 6.02
CA GLN A 371 -10.95 7.68 6.76
C GLN A 371 -10.80 7.01 8.13
N TYR A 372 -10.15 5.84 8.19
CA TYR A 372 -9.84 5.16 9.45
C TYR A 372 -8.99 6.04 10.37
N GLU A 373 -7.89 6.62 9.88
CA GLU A 373 -7.01 7.49 10.66
C GLU A 373 -7.77 8.69 11.25
N TYR A 374 -8.59 9.32 10.44
CA TYR A 374 -9.41 10.45 10.86
C TYR A 374 -10.42 10.06 11.97
N TYR A 375 -11.18 8.97 11.78
CA TYR A 375 -12.18 8.54 12.76
C TYR A 375 -11.53 7.94 14.01
N ARG A 376 -10.38 7.26 13.88
CA ARG A 376 -9.61 6.76 15.01
C ARG A 376 -9.20 7.92 15.93
N ASP A 377 -8.53 8.91 15.37
CA ASP A 377 -8.05 10.05 16.16
C ASP A 377 -9.25 10.82 16.77
N LEU A 378 -10.33 11.02 16.01
CA LEU A 378 -11.55 11.66 16.50
C LEU A 378 -12.23 10.87 17.65
N LEU A 379 -12.37 9.56 17.51
CA LEU A 379 -13.05 8.73 18.50
C LEU A 379 -12.23 8.52 19.78
N LEU A 380 -10.90 8.57 19.67
CA LEU A 380 -10.04 8.42 20.84
C LEU A 380 -9.83 9.72 21.62
N THR A 381 -10.02 10.89 20.98
CA THR A 381 -9.94 12.19 21.66
C THR A 381 -11.20 12.58 22.43
N PHE A 382 -12.33 11.84 22.31
CA PHE A 382 -13.52 12.12 23.13
C PHE A 382 -13.22 12.10 24.63
N ALA A 383 -12.23 11.34 25.03
CA ALA A 383 -11.78 11.18 26.40
C ALA A 383 -11.27 12.48 27.04
N GLU A 384 -10.81 13.45 26.24
CA GLU A 384 -10.34 14.75 26.69
C GLU A 384 -11.47 15.76 26.85
N THR A 385 -12.57 15.60 26.12
CA THR A 385 -13.62 16.59 26.00
C THR A 385 -14.97 16.18 26.57
N GLY A 386 -15.17 14.90 26.92
CA GLY A 386 -16.46 14.36 27.37
C GLY A 386 -17.56 14.34 26.28
N SER A 387 -17.27 14.79 25.07
CA SER A 387 -18.22 14.80 23.95
C SER A 387 -17.58 14.22 22.70
N THR A 388 -18.34 13.43 21.96
CA THR A 388 -17.95 13.02 20.59
C THR A 388 -18.27 14.18 19.66
N LEU A 389 -17.24 14.80 19.07
CA LEU A 389 -17.39 15.82 18.01
C LEU A 389 -18.13 15.30 16.74
N MET A 390 -18.57 14.05 16.76
CA MET A 390 -19.39 13.48 15.69
C MET A 390 -20.78 14.13 15.60
N THR A 391 -21.36 14.51 16.73
CA THR A 391 -22.72 15.05 16.76
C THR A 391 -22.77 16.44 16.12
N ASP A 392 -21.79 17.29 16.40
CA ASP A 392 -21.78 18.67 15.90
C ASP A 392 -21.56 18.73 14.38
N ARG A 393 -20.66 17.91 13.83
CA ARG A 393 -20.37 17.90 12.37
C ARG A 393 -21.41 17.19 11.51
N GLN A 394 -22.15 16.22 12.07
CA GLN A 394 -23.31 15.66 11.34
C GLN A 394 -24.45 16.68 11.27
N THR A 395 -24.63 17.45 12.32
CA THR A 395 -25.60 18.56 12.34
C THR A 395 -25.19 19.64 11.34
N ASP A 396 -23.92 20.04 11.30
CA ASP A 396 -23.39 21.02 10.35
C ASP A 396 -23.55 20.54 8.89
N ARG A 397 -23.20 19.29 8.58
CA ARG A 397 -23.38 18.72 7.22
C ARG A 397 -24.84 18.54 6.82
N GLN A 398 -25.75 18.30 7.76
CA GLN A 398 -27.19 18.28 7.49
C GLN A 398 -27.73 19.68 7.28
N THR A 399 -27.22 20.64 8.04
CA THR A 399 -27.56 22.07 7.90
C THR A 399 -27.05 22.60 6.57
N ASP A 400 -25.79 22.35 6.20
CA ASP A 400 -25.21 22.73 4.92
C ASP A 400 -25.98 22.13 3.73
N ARG A 401 -26.31 20.82 3.77
CA ARG A 401 -27.12 20.17 2.74
C ARG A 401 -28.57 20.69 2.67
N GLN A 402 -29.14 21.15 3.77
CA GLN A 402 -30.46 21.77 3.77
C GLN A 402 -30.39 23.20 3.24
N THR A 403 -29.34 23.95 3.56
CA THR A 403 -29.09 25.29 3.07
C THR A 403 -28.85 25.30 1.57
N ASP A 404 -27.98 24.39 1.06
CA ASP A 404 -27.74 24.22 -0.37
C ASP A 404 -29.02 23.87 -1.13
N ARG A 405 -29.84 22.94 -0.62
CA ARG A 405 -31.12 22.57 -1.23
C ARG A 405 -32.16 23.70 -1.20
N GLN A 406 -32.09 24.57 -0.21
CA GLN A 406 -32.98 25.77 -0.15
C GLN A 406 -32.52 26.85 -1.10
N THR A 407 -31.20 27.04 -1.23
CA THR A 407 -30.60 28.01 -2.15
C THR A 407 -30.88 27.61 -3.60
N ASP A 408 -30.68 26.35 -3.97
CA ASP A 408 -30.99 25.82 -5.31
C ASP A 408 -32.48 26.02 -5.65
N ARG A 409 -33.40 25.70 -4.72
CA ARG A 409 -34.85 25.90 -4.93
C ARG A 409 -35.26 27.36 -5.04
N GLN A 410 -34.54 28.29 -4.41
CA GLN A 410 -34.80 29.72 -4.55
C GLN A 410 -34.25 30.25 -5.87
N THR A 411 -33.11 29.76 -6.32
CA THR A 411 -32.50 30.14 -7.60
C THR A 411 -33.37 29.69 -8.76
N ASP A 412 -33.85 28.43 -8.75
CA ASP A 412 -34.76 27.91 -9.77
C ASP A 412 -36.08 28.70 -9.85
N ARG A 413 -36.65 29.05 -8.68
CA ARG A 413 -37.88 29.83 -8.64
C ARG A 413 -37.69 31.29 -9.11
N GLN A 414 -36.49 31.84 -9.02
CA GLN A 414 -36.18 33.18 -9.53
C GLN A 414 -35.97 33.15 -11.05
N THR A 415 -35.35 32.08 -11.56
CA THR A 415 -35.12 31.91 -12.99
C THR A 415 -36.42 31.68 -13.74
N ASP A 416 -37.36 30.87 -13.21
CA ASP A 416 -38.68 30.62 -13.79
C ASP A 416 -39.53 31.91 -13.82
N ARG A 417 -39.44 32.75 -12.79
CA ARG A 417 -40.17 34.03 -12.75
C ARG A 417 -39.60 35.11 -13.70
N GLN A 418 -38.35 35.01 -14.12
CA GLN A 418 -37.77 35.91 -15.11
C GLN A 418 -38.08 35.46 -16.55
N THR A 419 -38.25 34.18 -16.80
CA THR A 419 -38.63 33.64 -18.12
C THR A 419 -40.10 33.96 -18.43
N ASP A 420 -40.99 33.87 -17.43
CA ASP A 420 -42.42 34.20 -17.61
C ASP A 420 -42.74 35.71 -17.77
N ARG A 421 -41.75 36.60 -17.56
CA ARG A 421 -41.90 38.04 -17.78
C ARG A 421 -41.36 38.53 -19.12
N GLN A 422 -40.77 37.65 -19.93
CA GLN A 422 -40.23 37.98 -21.23
C GLN A 422 -40.95 37.25 -22.40
N SER A 423 -42.02 36.50 -22.11
CA SER A 423 -42.97 35.96 -23.08
C SER A 423 -44.35 36.76 -23.01
#